data_7b101742fda3b9275f0f84ac247fa034
#
_entry.id   7b101742fda3b9275f0f84ac247fa034
#
_cell.length_a   1.000
_cell.length_b   1.000
_cell.length_c   1.000
_cell.angle_alpha   90.00
_cell.angle_beta   90.00
_cell.angle_gamma   90.00
#
_symmetry.space_group_name_H-M   'P 1'
#
loop_
_entity.id
_entity.type
_entity.pdbx_description
1 polymer ?
#
loop_
_entity_poly.entity_id
_entity_poly.type
_entity_poly.pdbx_seq_one_letter_code
_entity_poly.pdbx_strand_id
1 'polypeptide(L)'
;MGAEADQARAEFRSLDEDVQSLKKEVLDLNRDLFLLEEELLFPANSQVAFFISMDVGEYFSLDSVNLKIDGKDVTHYLYTDREAGALLRGGVHRVHMENLKVGDHELVAVFTGKGPSVRDYRRGATMSFNKGIGAKYVELEITDRIKKQQPEFVIKEWE
;
A
#
# COMPACT_ATOMS: atom_id res chain seq x y z
N MET A 1 33.35 -58.70 -3.88
CA MET A 1 33.57 -57.34 -3.29
C MET A 1 33.35 -56.22 -4.27
N GLY A 2 33.73 -56.32 -5.53
CA GLY A 2 33.53 -55.24 -6.51
C GLY A 2 32.07 -54.94 -6.84
N ALA A 3 31.23 -55.98 -6.92
CA ALA A 3 29.83 -55.83 -7.29
C ALA A 3 29.01 -55.09 -6.20
N GLU A 4 29.26 -55.31 -4.93
CA GLU A 4 28.58 -54.64 -3.83
C GLU A 4 28.97 -53.16 -3.75
N ALA A 5 30.25 -52.85 -3.93
CA ALA A 5 30.74 -51.49 -3.95
C ALA A 5 30.18 -50.69 -5.13
N ASP A 6 30.10 -51.31 -6.30
CA ASP A 6 29.53 -50.71 -7.49
C ASP A 6 28.02 -50.45 -7.35
N GLN A 7 27.31 -51.41 -6.72
CA GLN A 7 25.89 -51.26 -6.44
C GLN A 7 25.64 -50.14 -5.43
N ALA A 8 26.43 -50.05 -4.37
CA ALA A 8 26.34 -48.99 -3.38
C ALA A 8 26.62 -47.62 -4.01
N ARG A 9 27.60 -47.53 -4.89
CA ARG A 9 27.89 -46.30 -5.63
C ARG A 9 26.75 -45.90 -6.54
N ALA A 10 26.12 -46.82 -7.22
CA ALA A 10 24.98 -46.58 -8.09
C ALA A 10 23.78 -46.10 -7.27
N GLU A 11 23.52 -46.69 -6.10
CA GLU A 11 22.47 -46.27 -5.20
C GLU A 11 22.71 -44.86 -4.64
N PHE A 12 23.94 -44.54 -4.24
CA PHE A 12 24.29 -43.22 -3.78
C PHE A 12 24.15 -42.17 -4.89
N ARG A 13 24.57 -42.52 -6.10
CA ARG A 13 24.43 -41.58 -7.24
C ARG A 13 22.96 -41.34 -7.57
N SER A 14 22.13 -42.36 -7.57
CA SER A 14 20.70 -42.24 -7.80
C SER A 14 20.04 -41.40 -6.72
N LEU A 15 20.40 -41.60 -5.46
CA LEU A 15 19.90 -40.80 -4.34
C LEU A 15 20.33 -39.34 -4.43
N ASP A 16 21.58 -39.08 -4.82
CA ASP A 16 22.09 -37.75 -4.99
C ASP A 16 21.36 -37.02 -6.14
N GLU A 17 21.13 -37.70 -7.26
CA GLU A 17 20.34 -37.19 -8.37
C GLU A 17 18.92 -36.86 -7.96
N ASP A 18 18.27 -37.74 -7.17
CA ASP A 18 16.93 -37.53 -6.64
C ASP A 18 16.89 -36.30 -5.71
N VAL A 19 17.89 -36.18 -4.84
CA VAL A 19 18.00 -35.01 -3.93
C VAL A 19 18.21 -33.72 -4.71
N GLN A 20 19.06 -33.75 -5.75
CA GLN A 20 19.29 -32.57 -6.58
C GLN A 20 18.03 -32.17 -7.35
N SER A 21 17.31 -33.14 -7.92
CA SER A 21 16.05 -32.90 -8.59
C SER A 21 15.00 -32.31 -7.64
N LEU A 22 14.90 -32.87 -6.41
CA LEU A 22 13.98 -32.39 -5.41
C LEU A 22 14.32 -30.97 -4.97
N LYS A 23 15.59 -30.66 -4.76
CA LYS A 23 16.03 -29.29 -4.45
C LYS A 23 15.65 -28.32 -5.54
N LYS A 24 15.85 -28.70 -6.79
CA LYS A 24 15.48 -27.85 -7.92
C LYS A 24 13.98 -27.62 -7.96
N GLU A 25 13.18 -28.66 -7.80
CA GLU A 25 11.72 -28.54 -7.76
C GLU A 25 11.26 -27.65 -6.60
N VAL A 26 11.85 -27.78 -5.42
CA VAL A 26 11.52 -26.95 -4.26
C VAL A 26 11.91 -25.49 -4.51
N LEU A 27 13.07 -25.22 -5.08
CA LEU A 27 13.51 -23.88 -5.42
C LEU A 27 12.60 -23.23 -6.49
N ASP A 28 12.25 -24.00 -7.52
CA ASP A 28 11.34 -23.52 -8.57
C ASP A 28 9.95 -23.25 -7.99
N LEU A 29 9.43 -24.13 -7.14
CA LEU A 29 8.15 -23.96 -6.49
C LEU A 29 8.15 -22.75 -5.55
N ASN A 30 9.19 -22.58 -4.76
CA ASN A 30 9.31 -21.43 -3.88
C ASN A 30 9.38 -20.12 -4.66
N ARG A 31 10.10 -20.11 -5.78
CA ARG A 31 10.14 -18.96 -6.65
C ARG A 31 8.77 -18.65 -7.26
N ASP A 32 8.08 -19.68 -7.75
CA ASP A 32 6.75 -19.55 -8.33
C ASP A 32 5.75 -19.05 -7.29
N LEU A 33 5.80 -19.59 -6.07
CA LEU A 33 4.97 -19.12 -4.95
C LEU A 33 5.28 -17.69 -4.58
N PHE A 34 6.53 -17.31 -4.55
CA PHE A 34 6.95 -15.95 -4.25
C PHE A 34 6.42 -14.96 -5.31
N LEU A 35 6.58 -15.30 -6.59
CA LEU A 35 6.07 -14.50 -7.69
C LEU A 35 4.54 -14.40 -7.66
N LEU A 36 3.87 -15.52 -7.39
CA LEU A 36 2.42 -15.55 -7.28
C LEU A 36 1.93 -14.72 -6.09
N GLU A 37 2.58 -14.84 -4.95
CA GLU A 37 2.28 -14.05 -3.77
C GLU A 37 2.50 -12.56 -4.03
N GLU A 38 3.60 -12.20 -4.67
CA GLU A 38 3.89 -10.83 -5.05
C GLU A 38 2.85 -10.29 -6.04
N GLU A 39 2.46 -11.10 -7.03
CA GLU A 39 1.42 -10.71 -7.99
C GLU A 39 0.04 -10.61 -7.37
N LEU A 40 -0.30 -11.48 -6.40
CA LEU A 40 -1.60 -11.46 -5.73
C LEU A 40 -1.70 -10.39 -4.66
N LEU A 41 -0.63 -10.19 -3.89
CA LEU A 41 -0.62 -9.22 -2.80
C LEU A 41 -0.18 -7.83 -3.25
N PHE A 42 0.85 -7.76 -4.09
CA PHE A 42 1.44 -6.49 -4.53
C PHE A 42 1.90 -6.56 -6.00
N PRO A 43 1.01 -6.89 -6.94
CA PRO A 43 1.43 -6.86 -8.35
C PRO A 43 1.80 -5.43 -8.73
N ALA A 44 3.01 -5.24 -9.26
CA ALA A 44 3.55 -3.92 -9.58
C ALA A 44 2.65 -3.12 -10.53
N ASN A 45 1.87 -3.82 -11.35
CA ASN A 45 0.99 -3.21 -12.35
C ASN A 45 -0.46 -3.04 -11.89
N SER A 46 -0.85 -3.55 -10.72
CA SER A 46 -2.21 -3.35 -10.20
C SER A 46 -2.25 -2.60 -8.87
N GLN A 47 -1.10 -2.17 -8.40
CA GLN A 47 -0.96 -1.53 -7.11
C GLN A 47 -1.43 -0.08 -7.14
N VAL A 48 -2.18 0.31 -6.12
CA VAL A 48 -2.55 1.70 -5.86
C VAL A 48 -2.11 2.05 -4.45
N ALA A 49 -1.35 3.09 -4.29
CA ALA A 49 -0.90 3.58 -2.99
C ALA A 49 -1.54 4.94 -2.70
N PHE A 50 -1.97 5.12 -1.47
CA PHE A 50 -2.62 6.35 -1.00
C PHE A 50 -1.74 7.02 0.04
N PHE A 51 -1.48 8.29 -0.16
CA PHE A 51 -0.61 9.09 0.69
C PHE A 51 -1.36 10.27 1.28
N ILE A 52 -1.02 10.60 2.52
CA ILE A 52 -1.54 11.78 3.21
C ILE A 52 -0.40 12.78 3.36
N SER A 53 -0.67 14.03 3.00
CA SER A 53 0.22 15.16 3.22
C SER A 53 -0.56 16.37 3.72
N MET A 54 0.14 17.34 4.25
CA MET A 54 -0.48 18.57 4.76
C MET A 54 0.26 19.81 4.26
N ASP A 55 -0.51 20.79 3.82
CA ASP A 55 -0.01 22.11 3.47
C ASP A 55 -0.97 23.15 4.07
N VAL A 56 -0.86 23.36 5.36
CA VAL A 56 -1.72 24.27 6.11
C VAL A 56 -0.91 25.46 6.63
N GLY A 57 -1.45 26.67 6.43
CA GLY A 57 -0.84 27.91 6.87
C GLY A 57 -1.10 28.23 8.34
N GLU A 58 -2.14 27.65 8.93
CA GLU A 58 -2.50 27.81 10.33
C GLU A 58 -2.37 26.49 11.07
N TYR A 59 -2.37 26.55 12.39
CA TYR A 59 -2.30 25.33 13.19
C TYR A 59 -3.49 24.43 12.91
N PHE A 60 -3.18 23.18 12.59
CA PHE A 60 -4.15 22.12 12.43
C PHE A 60 -3.53 20.81 12.89
N SER A 61 -4.19 20.09 13.79
CA SER A 61 -3.74 18.78 14.25
C SER A 61 -4.64 17.70 13.70
N LEU A 62 -4.09 16.84 12.86
CA LEU A 62 -4.83 15.74 12.26
C LEU A 62 -5.06 14.63 13.28
N ASP A 63 -6.32 14.23 13.47
CA ASP A 63 -6.69 13.15 14.38
C ASP A 63 -6.86 11.82 13.67
N SER A 64 -7.59 11.80 12.56
CA SER A 64 -7.86 10.55 11.86
C SER A 64 -8.10 10.75 10.37
N VAL A 65 -7.88 9.67 9.61
CA VAL A 65 -8.22 9.58 8.19
C VAL A 65 -8.95 8.26 7.95
N ASN A 66 -10.07 8.34 7.27
CA ASN A 66 -10.84 7.18 6.84
C ASN A 66 -10.87 7.14 5.32
N LEU A 67 -10.65 5.98 4.73
CA LEU A 67 -10.75 5.76 3.30
C LEU A 67 -11.78 4.68 2.98
N LYS A 68 -12.59 4.94 1.97
CA LYS A 68 -13.48 3.97 1.34
C LYS A 68 -13.15 3.86 -0.13
N ILE A 69 -13.08 2.66 -0.64
CA ILE A 69 -12.88 2.40 -2.06
C ILE A 69 -14.04 1.54 -2.54
N ASP A 70 -14.76 2.01 -3.54
CA ASP A 70 -15.93 1.34 -4.12
C ASP A 70 -16.98 0.98 -3.07
N GLY A 71 -17.21 1.88 -2.12
CA GLY A 71 -18.18 1.71 -1.05
C GLY A 71 -17.72 0.85 0.12
N LYS A 72 -16.50 0.35 0.09
CA LYS A 72 -15.95 -0.51 1.12
C LYS A 72 -14.92 0.23 1.97
N ASP A 73 -15.05 0.16 3.29
CA ASP A 73 -14.06 0.73 4.22
C ASP A 73 -12.75 -0.05 4.09
N VAL A 74 -11.67 0.65 3.77
CA VAL A 74 -10.35 0.03 3.58
C VAL A 74 -9.34 0.48 4.62
N THR A 75 -9.50 1.66 5.19
CA THR A 75 -8.56 2.22 6.15
C THR A 75 -9.26 3.15 7.13
N HIS A 76 -8.89 2.99 8.39
CA HIS A 76 -9.18 3.94 9.45
C HIS A 76 -7.90 4.12 10.25
N TYR A 77 -7.26 5.25 10.10
CA TYR A 77 -5.97 5.53 10.74
C TYR A 77 -6.10 6.66 11.76
N LEU A 78 -5.64 6.39 12.97
CA LEU A 78 -5.60 7.38 14.05
C LEU A 78 -4.17 7.91 14.18
N TYR A 79 -4.02 9.21 14.08
CA TYR A 79 -2.71 9.85 14.16
C TYR A 79 -2.37 10.23 15.59
N THR A 80 -1.13 9.96 15.99
CA THR A 80 -0.57 10.49 17.23
C THR A 80 -0.15 11.94 17.01
N ASP A 81 0.03 12.68 18.09
CA ASP A 81 0.52 14.07 18.04
C ASP A 81 1.88 14.16 17.32
N ARG A 82 2.72 13.17 17.52
CA ARG A 82 4.03 13.10 16.86
C ARG A 82 3.91 12.90 15.36
N GLU A 83 3.03 12.02 14.93
CA GLU A 83 2.78 11.78 13.51
C GLU A 83 2.14 13.00 12.83
N ALA A 84 1.14 13.60 13.47
CA ALA A 84 0.52 14.82 12.98
C ALA A 84 1.53 15.96 12.87
N GLY A 85 2.41 16.11 13.86
CA GLY A 85 3.49 17.07 13.82
C GLY A 85 4.48 16.84 12.68
N ALA A 86 4.78 15.58 12.36
CA ALA A 86 5.65 15.23 11.24
C ALA A 86 5.01 15.64 9.90
N LEU A 87 3.71 15.45 9.74
CA LEU A 87 2.97 15.89 8.55
C LEU A 87 2.98 17.41 8.41
N LEU A 88 2.83 18.14 9.52
CA LEU A 88 2.92 19.60 9.52
C LEU A 88 4.29 20.10 9.05
N ARG A 89 5.34 19.35 9.29
CA ARG A 89 6.72 19.67 8.87
C ARG A 89 7.04 19.25 7.44
N GLY A 90 6.04 18.80 6.68
CA GLY A 90 6.21 18.40 5.29
C GLY A 90 6.36 16.91 5.07
N GLY A 91 6.12 16.09 6.07
CA GLY A 91 6.13 14.64 5.93
C GLY A 91 4.97 14.14 5.08
N VAL A 92 5.14 12.96 4.51
CA VAL A 92 4.12 12.27 3.74
C VAL A 92 3.95 10.88 4.32
N HIS A 93 2.72 10.47 4.58
CA HIS A 93 2.42 9.16 5.16
C HIS A 93 1.65 8.31 4.16
N ARG A 94 2.16 7.13 3.87
CA ARG A 94 1.43 6.14 3.08
C ARG A 94 0.40 5.46 3.99
N VAL A 95 -0.85 5.85 3.85
CA VAL A 95 -1.92 5.41 4.73
C VAL A 95 -2.52 4.09 4.30
N HIS A 96 -2.47 3.78 3.01
CA HIS A 96 -3.05 2.56 2.46
C HIS A 96 -2.41 2.18 1.13
N MET A 97 -2.36 0.89 0.86
CA MET A 97 -1.91 0.35 -0.41
C MET A 97 -2.66 -0.95 -0.67
N GLU A 98 -3.22 -1.08 -1.86
CA GLU A 98 -3.89 -2.32 -2.27
C GLU A 98 -3.82 -2.52 -3.78
N ASN A 99 -4.20 -3.69 -4.21
CA ASN A 99 -4.33 -4.02 -5.62
C ASN A 99 -5.75 -3.76 -6.08
N LEU A 100 -5.90 -2.97 -7.12
CA LEU A 100 -7.19 -2.68 -7.73
C LEU A 100 -7.20 -3.13 -9.18
N LYS A 101 -8.35 -3.61 -9.62
CA LYS A 101 -8.56 -4.01 -11.01
C LYS A 101 -8.50 -2.79 -11.92
N VAL A 102 -8.11 -3.01 -13.17
CA VAL A 102 -8.20 -2.00 -14.22
C VAL A 102 -9.66 -1.56 -14.36
N GLY A 103 -9.87 -0.28 -14.44
CA GLY A 103 -11.19 0.33 -14.57
C GLY A 103 -11.40 1.49 -13.63
N ASP A 104 -12.66 1.94 -13.54
CA ASP A 104 -13.03 3.07 -12.71
C ASP A 104 -13.29 2.64 -11.28
N HIS A 105 -12.80 3.43 -10.34
CA HIS A 105 -13.00 3.24 -8.90
C HIS A 105 -13.39 4.55 -8.25
N GLU A 106 -14.15 4.44 -7.16
CA GLU A 106 -14.54 5.60 -6.36
C GLU A 106 -13.80 5.61 -5.04
N LEU A 107 -13.17 6.74 -4.73
CA LEU A 107 -12.52 6.97 -3.46
C LEU A 107 -13.34 7.99 -2.66
N VAL A 108 -13.66 7.62 -1.42
CA VAL A 108 -14.22 8.55 -0.43
C VAL A 108 -13.21 8.66 0.69
N ALA A 109 -12.74 9.85 0.96
CA ALA A 109 -11.77 10.12 2.01
C ALA A 109 -12.36 11.13 3.00
N VAL A 110 -12.23 10.84 4.28
CA VAL A 110 -12.68 11.73 5.36
C VAL A 110 -11.55 11.92 6.34
N PHE A 111 -11.27 13.14 6.72
CA PHE A 111 -10.34 13.42 7.81
C PHE A 111 -11.04 14.14 8.95
N THR A 112 -10.56 13.92 10.15
CA THR A 112 -10.94 14.66 11.35
C THR A 112 -9.70 15.27 11.98
N GLY A 113 -9.87 16.41 12.62
CA GLY A 113 -8.76 17.07 13.29
C GLY A 113 -9.23 18.29 14.07
N LYS A 114 -8.27 18.95 14.71
CA LYS A 114 -8.51 20.16 15.48
C LYS A 114 -7.76 21.33 14.86
N GLY A 115 -8.51 22.37 14.52
CA GLY A 115 -7.95 23.60 13.99
C GLY A 115 -7.65 24.63 15.06
N PRO A 116 -7.37 25.88 14.64
CA PRO A 116 -7.17 27.01 15.55
C PRO A 116 -8.35 27.13 16.53
N SER A 117 -8.06 27.51 17.78
CA SER A 117 -9.05 27.63 18.85
C SER A 117 -9.71 26.30 19.25
N VAL A 118 -9.02 25.17 19.04
CA VAL A 118 -9.48 23.82 19.42
C VAL A 118 -10.81 23.45 18.77
N ARG A 119 -11.09 23.98 17.59
CA ARG A 119 -12.31 23.69 16.87
C ARG A 119 -12.18 22.37 16.11
N ASP A 120 -13.16 21.49 16.26
CA ASP A 120 -13.20 20.22 15.58
C ASP A 120 -13.58 20.41 14.09
N TYR A 121 -12.82 19.76 13.22
CA TYR A 121 -13.09 19.71 11.80
C TYR A 121 -13.29 18.27 11.36
N ARG A 122 -14.28 18.08 10.51
CA ARG A 122 -14.49 16.85 9.78
C ARG A 122 -14.81 17.23 8.33
N ARG A 123 -13.96 16.82 7.42
CA ARG A 123 -14.11 17.11 6.00
C ARG A 123 -13.89 15.86 5.19
N GLY A 124 -14.59 15.76 4.09
CA GLY A 124 -14.46 14.65 3.18
C GLY A 124 -14.36 15.10 1.74
N ALA A 125 -13.83 14.22 0.92
CA ALA A 125 -13.78 14.38 -0.52
C ALA A 125 -14.13 13.06 -1.18
N THR A 126 -14.83 13.14 -2.30
CA THR A 126 -15.15 11.99 -3.14
C THR A 126 -14.53 12.20 -4.50
N MET A 127 -13.87 11.18 -5.01
CA MET A 127 -13.24 11.24 -6.32
C MET A 127 -13.39 9.90 -7.02
N SER A 128 -13.67 9.96 -8.32
CA SER A 128 -13.55 8.80 -9.19
C SER A 128 -12.18 8.84 -9.87
N PHE A 129 -11.50 7.72 -9.89
CA PHE A 129 -10.22 7.59 -10.57
C PHE A 129 -10.20 6.36 -11.46
N ASN A 130 -9.43 6.42 -12.52
CA ASN A 130 -9.27 5.30 -13.44
C ASN A 130 -7.94 4.61 -13.17
N LYS A 131 -8.00 3.30 -12.93
CA LYS A 131 -6.83 2.46 -12.79
C LYS A 131 -6.49 1.85 -14.14
N GLY A 132 -5.35 2.25 -14.67
CA GLY A 132 -4.79 1.67 -15.90
C GLY A 132 -3.88 0.49 -15.61
N ILE A 133 -3.04 0.17 -16.61
CA ILE A 133 -2.07 -0.93 -16.56
C ILE A 133 -0.92 -0.42 -15.71
N GLY A 134 -0.55 0.10 -14.99
CA GLY A 134 0.58 0.57 -14.20
C GLY A 134 0.18 0.83 -12.77
N ALA A 135 1.16 0.95 -11.92
CA ALA A 135 0.94 1.38 -10.56
C ALA A 135 0.39 2.80 -10.55
N LYS A 136 -0.48 3.10 -9.60
CA LYS A 136 -1.06 4.43 -9.43
C LYS A 136 -0.82 4.95 -8.03
N TYR A 137 -0.56 6.24 -7.93
CA TYR A 137 -0.32 6.91 -6.66
C TYR A 137 -1.32 8.04 -6.49
N VAL A 138 -1.99 8.06 -5.34
CA VAL A 138 -2.99 9.07 -5.01
C VAL A 138 -2.54 9.79 -3.75
N GLU A 139 -2.34 11.10 -3.85
CA GLU A 139 -2.00 11.93 -2.70
C GLU A 139 -3.24 12.70 -2.24
N LEU A 140 -3.54 12.59 -0.98
CA LEU A 140 -4.59 13.34 -0.31
C LEU A 140 -3.92 14.45 0.49
N GLU A 141 -3.90 15.64 -0.07
CA GLU A 141 -3.30 16.80 0.58
C GLU A 141 -4.35 17.59 1.36
N ILE A 142 -4.11 17.76 2.64
CA ILE A 142 -4.95 18.59 3.48
C ILE A 142 -4.40 20.02 3.40
N THR A 143 -5.18 20.94 2.83
CA THR A 143 -4.75 22.31 2.63
C THR A 143 -5.85 23.28 3.06
N ASP A 144 -5.46 24.42 3.62
CA ASP A 144 -6.35 25.53 3.97
C ASP A 144 -6.27 26.69 2.99
N ARG A 145 -5.51 26.53 1.91
CA ARG A 145 -5.24 27.59 0.93
C ARG A 145 -6.35 27.79 -0.10
N ILE A 146 -7.31 26.86 -0.14
CA ILE A 146 -8.44 26.91 -1.06
C ILE A 146 -9.62 27.51 -0.31
N LYS A 147 -10.36 28.39 -0.93
CA LYS A 147 -11.60 29.05 -0.46
C LYS A 147 -11.90 28.89 1.04
N LYS A 148 -12.07 29.96 1.79
CA LYS A 148 -12.50 30.00 3.20
C LYS A 148 -11.43 29.70 4.25
N GLN A 149 -10.19 29.40 3.90
CA GLN A 149 -9.11 29.10 4.84
C GLN A 149 -9.46 27.98 5.86
N GLN A 150 -10.23 27.01 5.41
CA GLN A 150 -10.56 25.82 6.18
C GLN A 150 -9.82 24.61 5.62
N PRO A 151 -9.35 23.68 6.48
CA PRO A 151 -8.70 22.47 5.97
C PRO A 151 -9.63 21.66 5.06
N GLU A 152 -9.18 21.33 3.87
CA GLU A 152 -9.90 20.51 2.90
C GLU A 152 -8.93 19.56 2.22
N PHE A 153 -9.44 18.44 1.69
CA PHE A 153 -8.63 17.55 0.87
C PHE A 153 -8.51 18.08 -0.56
N VAL A 154 -7.30 18.08 -1.06
CA VAL A 154 -7.01 18.15 -2.49
C VAL A 154 -6.43 16.81 -2.91
N ILE A 155 -6.99 16.21 -3.95
CA ILE A 155 -6.59 14.88 -4.40
C ILE A 155 -5.73 15.02 -5.65
N LYS A 156 -4.52 14.48 -5.60
CA LYS A 156 -3.57 14.47 -6.71
C LYS A 156 -3.30 13.04 -7.14
N GLU A 157 -3.21 12.79 -8.42
CA GLU A 157 -2.94 11.47 -8.98
C GLU A 157 -1.60 11.45 -9.71
N TRP A 158 -0.85 10.36 -9.51
CA TRP A 158 0.35 10.08 -10.27
C TRP A 158 0.33 8.65 -10.81
N GLU A 159 0.96 8.49 -11.94
CA GLU A 159 1.15 7.17 -12.56
C GLU A 159 2.63 6.84 -12.72
#